data_21d349fce90518ef7189a4a5e0306554
#
_entry.id   21d349fce90518ef7189a4a5e0306554
#
_cell.length_a   1.000
_cell.length_b   1.000
_cell.length_c   1.000
_cell.angle_alpha   90.00
_cell.angle_beta   90.00
_cell.angle_gamma   90.00
#
_symmetry.space_group_name_H-M   'P 1'
#
loop_
_entity.id
_entity.type
_entity.pdbx_description
1 polymer ?
#
loop_
_entity_poly.entity_id
_entity_poly.type
_entity_poly.pdbx_seq_one_letter_code
_entity_poly.pdbx_strand_id
1 'polypeptide(L)'
;QVFQASQQFHTTRVATVKACSGFDYVLSPVAPMPAFAAELPSPTNDPLRPLEHIGFTVPFNMSEQPAASVNCGYTASGLPIGLQIAGARFDDLGVLQVAHAFEQIRGPQRPWPQPPQG
;
A
#
# COMPACT_ATOMS: atom_id res chain seq x y z
N GLN A 1 3.50 -0.54 -28.84
CA GLN A 1 3.31 0.13 -27.54
C GLN A 1 2.48 -0.73 -26.58
N VAL A 2 1.25 -1.17 -26.93
CA VAL A 2 0.39 -1.99 -26.04
C VAL A 2 1.07 -3.31 -25.67
N PHE A 3 1.68 -4.00 -26.62
CA PHE A 3 2.41 -5.26 -26.36
C PHE A 3 3.60 -5.08 -25.40
N GLN A 4 4.36 -3.99 -25.54
CA GLN A 4 5.48 -3.68 -24.63
C GLN A 4 4.97 -3.38 -23.20
N ALA A 5 3.89 -2.64 -23.07
CA ALA A 5 3.27 -2.40 -21.77
C ALA A 5 2.81 -3.72 -21.11
N SER A 6 2.13 -4.58 -21.88
CA SER A 6 1.71 -5.91 -21.40
C SER A 6 2.90 -6.79 -20.95
N GLN A 7 4.01 -6.74 -21.68
CA GLN A 7 5.24 -7.45 -21.27
C GLN A 7 5.81 -6.90 -19.96
N GLN A 8 5.76 -5.58 -19.74
CA GLN A 8 6.22 -4.99 -18.48
C GLN A 8 5.36 -5.41 -17.28
N PHE A 9 4.04 -5.50 -17.44
CA PHE A 9 3.17 -6.06 -16.41
C PHE A 9 3.59 -7.47 -16.02
N HIS A 10 3.80 -8.34 -17.02
CA HIS A 10 4.25 -9.71 -16.78
C HIS A 10 5.61 -9.76 -16.08
N THR A 11 6.56 -8.96 -16.54
CA THR A 11 7.91 -8.90 -15.94
C THR A 11 7.85 -8.43 -14.49
N THR A 12 7.06 -7.39 -14.19
CA THR A 12 6.87 -6.90 -12.83
C THR A 12 6.23 -7.97 -11.95
N ARG A 13 5.20 -8.65 -12.44
CA ARG A 13 4.56 -9.78 -11.73
C ARG A 13 5.57 -10.85 -11.34
N VAL A 14 6.34 -11.36 -12.31
CA VAL A 14 7.33 -12.42 -12.07
C VAL A 14 8.39 -11.94 -11.08
N ALA A 15 8.91 -10.74 -11.24
CA ALA A 15 9.91 -10.16 -10.36
C ALA A 15 9.40 -10.01 -8.93
N THR A 16 8.17 -9.50 -8.75
CA THR A 16 7.55 -9.32 -7.44
C THR A 16 7.34 -10.66 -6.73
N VAL A 17 6.74 -11.64 -7.40
CA VAL A 17 6.55 -12.99 -6.84
C VAL A 17 7.89 -13.61 -6.43
N LYS A 18 8.90 -13.50 -7.28
CA LYS A 18 10.25 -14.02 -6.99
C LYS A 18 10.89 -13.30 -5.80
N ALA A 19 10.77 -11.99 -5.72
CA ALA A 19 11.34 -11.21 -4.61
C ALA A 19 10.68 -11.57 -3.26
N CYS A 20 9.38 -11.89 -3.27
CA CYS A 20 8.63 -12.23 -2.06
C CYS A 20 8.75 -13.71 -1.66
N SER A 21 9.15 -14.62 -2.56
CA SER A 21 9.08 -16.08 -2.35
C SER A 21 9.92 -16.65 -1.21
N GLY A 22 10.83 -15.86 -0.63
CA GLY A 22 11.62 -16.24 0.54
C GLY A 22 11.02 -15.84 1.89
N PHE A 23 9.84 -15.23 1.90
CA PHE A 23 9.20 -14.68 3.08
C PHE A 23 7.74 -15.12 3.14
N ASP A 24 7.21 -15.31 4.35
CA ASP A 24 5.78 -15.60 4.56
C ASP A 24 4.95 -14.36 4.24
N TYR A 25 5.39 -13.19 4.72
CA TYR A 25 4.76 -11.90 4.47
C TYR A 25 5.80 -10.82 4.20
N VAL A 26 5.41 -9.80 3.44
CA VAL A 26 6.24 -8.63 3.15
C VAL A 26 5.57 -7.38 3.70
N LEU A 27 6.33 -6.61 4.45
CA LEU A 27 5.89 -5.32 5.00
C LEU A 27 6.52 -4.18 4.21
N SER A 28 5.72 -3.19 3.86
CA SER A 28 6.19 -1.98 3.17
C SER A 28 5.34 -0.77 3.54
N PRO A 29 5.80 0.46 3.29
CA PRO A 29 4.90 1.60 3.28
C PRO A 29 3.77 1.39 2.24
N VAL A 30 2.59 1.98 2.47
CA VAL A 30 1.52 2.01 1.48
C VAL A 30 1.83 3.04 0.39
N ALA A 31 2.34 4.20 0.80
CA ALA A 31 2.70 5.29 -0.11
C ALA A 31 4.07 5.88 0.30
N PRO A 32 4.84 6.42 -0.66
CA PRO A 32 6.14 7.03 -0.39
C PRO A 32 6.05 8.42 0.25
N MET A 33 4.85 8.96 0.41
CA MET A 33 4.59 10.27 1.01
C MET A 33 3.29 10.23 1.84
N PRO A 34 3.08 11.18 2.76
CA PRO A 34 1.80 11.39 3.43
C PRO A 34 0.70 11.78 2.43
N ALA A 35 -0.55 11.78 2.90
CA ALA A 35 -1.67 12.29 2.11
C ALA A 35 -1.38 13.74 1.65
N PHE A 36 -1.66 14.00 0.38
CA PHE A 36 -1.53 15.32 -0.25
C PHE A 36 -2.91 16.00 -0.37
N ALA A 37 -2.93 17.27 -0.78
CA ALA A 37 -4.17 18.04 -0.88
C ALA A 37 -5.17 17.38 -1.83
N ALA A 38 -6.45 17.32 -1.44
CA ALA A 38 -7.51 16.63 -2.17
C ALA A 38 -7.80 17.24 -3.55
N GLU A 39 -7.45 18.51 -3.73
CA GLU A 39 -7.62 19.26 -4.99
C GLU A 39 -6.55 18.89 -6.04
N LEU A 40 -5.46 18.23 -5.61
CA LEU A 40 -4.39 17.85 -6.53
C LEU A 40 -4.70 16.49 -7.16
N PRO A 41 -4.50 16.33 -8.47
CA PRO A 41 -4.68 15.05 -9.16
C PRO A 41 -3.57 14.02 -8.85
N SER A 42 -2.43 14.49 -8.36
CA SER A 42 -1.27 13.68 -7.97
C SER A 42 -0.39 14.43 -6.98
N PRO A 43 0.48 13.73 -6.21
CA PRO A 43 1.31 14.39 -5.20
C PRO A 43 2.27 15.45 -5.76
N THR A 44 2.73 15.28 -6.98
CA THR A 44 3.66 16.21 -7.64
C THR A 44 2.94 17.25 -8.51
N ASN A 45 1.66 17.07 -8.78
CA ASN A 45 0.90 17.84 -9.77
C ASN A 45 1.59 17.89 -11.15
N ASP A 46 2.37 16.87 -11.47
CA ASP A 46 3.09 16.73 -12.74
C ASP A 46 2.39 15.66 -13.60
N PRO A 47 1.84 16.01 -14.76
CA PRO A 47 1.18 15.05 -15.65
C PRO A 47 2.10 13.95 -16.18
N LEU A 48 3.42 14.12 -16.11
CA LEU A 48 4.39 13.09 -16.49
C LEU A 48 4.70 12.10 -15.34
N ARG A 49 4.27 12.42 -14.11
CA ARG A 49 4.51 11.64 -12.90
C ARG A 49 3.22 11.42 -12.08
N PRO A 50 2.11 10.99 -12.69
CA PRO A 50 0.80 10.97 -12.04
C PRO A 50 0.66 9.86 -10.99
N LEU A 51 1.50 8.83 -11.01
CA LEU A 51 1.32 7.58 -10.25
C LEU A 51 2.37 7.35 -9.16
N GLU A 52 3.11 8.38 -8.74
CA GLU A 52 4.17 8.21 -7.75
C GLU A 52 3.66 7.72 -6.39
N HIS A 53 2.45 8.11 -6.01
CA HIS A 53 1.85 7.72 -4.73
C HIS A 53 1.50 6.22 -4.63
N ILE A 54 1.41 5.50 -5.74
CA ILE A 54 1.11 4.07 -5.76
C ILE A 54 2.34 3.17 -5.95
N GLY A 55 3.55 3.74 -5.88
CA GLY A 55 4.79 3.02 -6.17
C GLY A 55 5.01 1.75 -5.35
N PHE A 56 4.53 1.69 -4.11
CA PHE A 56 4.64 0.49 -3.27
C PHE A 56 3.47 -0.49 -3.43
N THR A 57 2.33 -0.06 -3.96
CA THR A 57 1.13 -0.90 -4.06
C THR A 57 0.99 -1.58 -5.42
N VAL A 58 1.40 -0.92 -6.49
CA VAL A 58 1.29 -1.44 -7.88
C VAL A 58 1.94 -2.82 -8.08
N PRO A 59 3.14 -3.12 -7.54
CA PRO A 59 3.74 -4.44 -7.72
C PRO A 59 2.84 -5.58 -7.23
N PHE A 60 2.14 -5.40 -6.11
CA PHE A 60 1.24 -6.41 -5.55
C PHE A 60 -0.05 -6.53 -6.36
N ASN A 61 -0.59 -5.43 -6.91
CA ASN A 61 -1.71 -5.49 -7.86
C ASN A 61 -1.34 -6.29 -9.12
N MET A 62 -0.14 -6.05 -9.66
CA MET A 62 0.34 -6.76 -10.85
C MET A 62 0.66 -8.23 -10.59
N SER A 63 1.14 -8.56 -9.38
CA SER A 63 1.45 -9.94 -8.99
C SER A 63 0.25 -10.72 -8.49
N GLU A 64 -0.91 -10.07 -8.35
CA GLU A 64 -2.15 -10.67 -7.83
C GLU A 64 -1.97 -11.25 -6.41
N GLN A 65 -1.12 -10.63 -5.61
CA GLN A 65 -0.90 -10.99 -4.22
C GLN A 65 -1.87 -10.22 -3.32
N PRO A 66 -2.49 -10.87 -2.33
CA PRO A 66 -3.32 -10.17 -1.37
C PRO A 66 -2.48 -9.19 -0.56
N ALA A 67 -3.05 -8.02 -0.29
CA ALA A 67 -2.41 -7.02 0.54
C ALA A 67 -3.43 -6.26 1.38
N ALA A 68 -3.10 -6.00 2.63
CA ALA A 68 -3.87 -5.17 3.54
C ALA A 68 -3.09 -3.90 3.89
N SER A 69 -3.80 -2.82 4.19
CA SER A 69 -3.24 -1.59 4.74
C SER A 69 -3.78 -1.37 6.15
N VAL A 70 -2.88 -1.20 7.11
CA VAL A 70 -3.23 -0.89 8.49
C VAL A 70 -2.53 0.39 8.94
N ASN A 71 -3.17 1.18 9.81
CA ASN A 71 -2.53 2.37 10.35
C ASN A 71 -1.36 1.95 11.26
N CYS A 72 -0.17 2.47 11.02
CA CYS A 72 1.03 2.20 11.84
C CYS A 72 1.55 3.44 12.57
N GLY A 73 0.88 4.57 12.45
CA GLY A 73 1.28 5.81 13.12
C GLY A 73 0.74 7.05 12.46
N TYR A 74 1.31 8.18 12.83
CA TYR A 74 0.90 9.49 12.33
C TYR A 74 2.13 10.37 12.07
N THR A 75 2.04 11.23 11.08
CA THR A 75 3.03 12.29 10.86
C THR A 75 3.01 13.29 12.02
N ALA A 76 4.01 14.17 12.08
CA ALA A 76 4.03 15.26 13.06
C ALA A 76 2.79 16.18 12.93
N SER A 77 2.24 16.32 11.72
CA SER A 77 1.01 17.07 11.45
C SER A 77 -0.29 16.29 11.75
N GLY A 78 -0.17 15.00 12.11
CA GLY A 78 -1.33 14.17 12.49
C GLY A 78 -1.95 13.38 11.35
N LEU A 79 -1.37 13.36 10.15
CA LEU A 79 -1.86 12.54 9.05
C LEU A 79 -1.54 11.06 9.31
N PRO A 80 -2.45 10.13 9.01
CA PRO A 80 -2.22 8.71 9.21
C PRO A 80 -1.15 8.17 8.25
N ILE A 81 -0.39 7.18 8.73
CA ILE A 81 0.62 6.46 7.97
C ILE A 81 0.17 5.01 7.84
N GLY A 82 0.11 4.50 6.60
CA GLY A 82 -0.26 3.13 6.32
C GLY A 82 0.95 2.19 6.23
N LEU A 83 0.85 1.05 6.91
CA LEU A 83 1.69 -0.11 6.72
C LEU A 83 0.98 -1.08 5.78
N GLN A 84 1.64 -1.47 4.70
CA GLN A 84 1.16 -2.52 3.81
C GLN A 84 1.70 -3.87 4.27
N ILE A 85 0.83 -4.87 4.31
CA ILE A 85 1.13 -6.27 4.61
C ILE A 85 0.70 -7.06 3.38
N ALA A 86 1.63 -7.70 2.70
CA ALA A 86 1.36 -8.51 1.51
C ALA A 86 1.77 -9.97 1.75
N GLY A 87 0.98 -10.91 1.27
CA GLY A 87 1.19 -12.34 1.40
C GLY A 87 1.40 -13.05 0.06
N ALA A 88 1.47 -14.37 0.10
CA ALA A 88 1.46 -15.19 -1.10
C ALA A 88 0.10 -15.12 -1.80
N ARG A 89 0.04 -15.44 -3.09
CA ARG A 89 -1.23 -15.47 -3.83
C ARG A 89 -2.21 -16.43 -3.16
N PHE A 90 -3.46 -15.95 -3.01
CA PHE A 90 -4.58 -16.66 -2.38
C PHE A 90 -4.49 -16.82 -0.86
N ASP A 91 -3.48 -16.24 -0.21
CA ASP A 91 -3.38 -16.24 1.26
C ASP A 91 -4.02 -14.97 1.87
N ASP A 92 -5.24 -14.66 1.46
CA ASP A 92 -5.99 -13.51 1.96
C ASP A 92 -6.22 -13.61 3.46
N LEU A 93 -6.54 -14.82 3.95
CA LEU A 93 -6.77 -15.06 5.37
C LEU A 93 -5.50 -14.81 6.20
N GLY A 94 -4.35 -15.30 5.73
CA GLY A 94 -3.07 -15.08 6.40
C GLY A 94 -2.72 -13.59 6.49
N VAL A 95 -2.92 -12.83 5.40
CA VAL A 95 -2.72 -11.37 5.41
C VAL A 95 -3.62 -10.70 6.46
N LEU A 96 -4.89 -11.08 6.57
CA LEU A 96 -5.81 -10.55 7.58
C LEU A 96 -5.39 -10.94 9.01
N GLN A 97 -4.89 -12.15 9.20
CA GLN A 97 -4.39 -12.60 10.51
C GLN A 97 -3.16 -11.79 10.95
N VAL A 98 -2.21 -11.53 10.05
CA VAL A 98 -1.04 -10.69 10.34
C VAL A 98 -1.46 -9.24 10.59
N ALA A 99 -2.39 -8.71 9.81
CA ALA A 99 -2.94 -7.38 10.03
C ALA A 99 -3.59 -7.27 11.42
N HIS A 100 -4.40 -8.26 11.80
CA HIS A 100 -5.02 -8.31 13.13
C HIS A 100 -3.97 -8.40 14.24
N ALA A 101 -2.96 -9.28 14.10
CA ALA A 101 -1.87 -9.40 15.08
C ALA A 101 -1.12 -8.06 15.24
N PHE A 102 -0.84 -7.36 14.13
CA PHE A 102 -0.24 -6.03 14.19
C PHE A 102 -1.13 -5.03 14.95
N GLU A 103 -2.43 -5.06 14.72
CA GLU A 103 -3.39 -4.19 15.42
C GLU A 103 -3.41 -4.41 16.94
N GLN A 104 -3.12 -5.61 17.42
CA GLN A 104 -3.04 -5.89 18.85
C GLN A 104 -1.78 -5.29 19.51
N ILE A 105 -0.69 -5.13 18.76
CA ILE A 105 0.60 -4.68 19.29
C ILE A 105 0.93 -3.22 19.00
N ARG A 106 0.25 -2.58 18.04
CA ARG A 106 0.58 -1.22 17.57
C ARG A 106 0.29 -0.09 18.58
N GLY A 107 -0.31 -0.39 19.71
CA GLY A 107 -0.70 0.64 20.67
C GLY A 107 -1.98 1.40 20.32
N PRO A 108 -2.39 2.35 21.21
CA PRO A 108 -3.65 3.07 21.05
C PRO A 108 -3.66 3.95 19.80
N GLN A 109 -4.81 3.95 19.14
CA GLN A 109 -5.08 4.81 17.98
C GLN A 109 -5.71 6.13 18.39
N ARG A 110 -5.55 7.15 17.55
CA ARG A 110 -6.32 8.40 17.69
C ARG A 110 -7.81 8.11 17.44
N PRO A 111 -8.73 8.83 18.10
CA PRO A 111 -10.14 8.71 17.79
C PRO A 111 -10.42 9.09 16.34
N TRP A 112 -11.45 8.49 15.75
CA TRP A 112 -11.90 8.84 14.42
C TRP A 112 -12.28 10.32 14.34
N PRO A 113 -11.97 11.02 13.24
CA PRO A 113 -12.42 12.37 13.01
C PRO A 113 -13.94 12.47 13.11
N GLN A 114 -14.43 13.47 13.82
CA GLN A 114 -15.85 13.75 13.82
C GLN A 114 -16.24 14.43 12.50
N PRO A 115 -17.36 14.05 11.87
CA PRO A 115 -17.84 14.76 10.69
C PRO A 115 -18.15 16.23 11.05
N PRO A 116 -17.96 17.16 10.11
CA PRO A 116 -18.37 18.55 10.33
C PRO A 116 -19.82 18.59 10.78
N GLN A 117 -20.08 19.29 11.87
CA GLN A 117 -21.45 19.57 12.26
C GLN A 117 -21.99 20.62 11.29
N GLY A 118 -22.99 20.27 10.49
CA GLY A 118 -23.68 21.16 9.57
C GLY A 118 -24.49 22.25 10.27
#